data_d9110992bc6f873fc40c1fa3a091dc82
#
_entry.id   d9110992bc6f873fc40c1fa3a091dc82
#
_cell.length_a   1.000
_cell.length_b   1.000
_cell.length_c   1.000
_cell.angle_alpha   90.00
_cell.angle_beta   90.00
_cell.angle_gamma   90.00
#
_symmetry.space_group_name_H-M   'P 1'
#
loop_
_entity.id
_entity.type
_entity.pdbx_description
1 polymer ?
#
loop_
_entity_poly.entity_id
_entity_poly.type
_entity_poly.pdbx_seq_one_letter_code
_entity_poly.pdbx_strand_id
1 'polypeptide(L)'
;MTASCSALARDLAEPLAGSAPTTAAWLALEQPGAWGPRAPGDSHLPPDVARALQTRTADLPIRVVLIRRPGRHPDLGPTGPRTLLVARPGRQPQLRRISLPDPWALLDLDLAALVEPGPLPGPPDAAAVVLVCTNGRRDLCCARNGRETVDRLSGDGRIEVWESTHLGGHRFSPTVLLLPGGWLFGGPAAVEMTTVSCRGRTDLTAEAQAAELAVLRHRGIATPRPLATVARPDGRYDVDGVAVTVHRAAGGAERPESCGGPPRPVAPPVARLL
;
A
#
# COMPACT_ATOMS: atom_id res chain seq x y z
N MET A 1 17.81 -3.80 -24.34
CA MET A 1 17.33 -3.75 -22.94
C MET A 1 15.82 -3.73 -22.99
N THR A 2 15.15 -4.72 -22.43
CA THR A 2 13.67 -4.74 -22.35
C THR A 2 13.19 -3.60 -21.44
N ALA A 3 12.17 -2.87 -21.89
CA ALA A 3 11.58 -1.79 -21.10
C ALA A 3 11.07 -2.32 -19.74
N SER A 4 11.25 -1.54 -18.67
CA SER A 4 10.77 -1.93 -17.35
C SER A 4 9.25 -1.90 -17.28
N CYS A 5 8.63 -2.71 -16.40
CA CYS A 5 7.17 -2.73 -16.25
C CYS A 5 6.60 -1.34 -15.92
N SER A 6 7.33 -0.53 -15.15
CA SER A 6 6.91 0.84 -14.82
C SER A 6 7.07 1.82 -15.98
N ALA A 7 8.00 1.62 -16.90
CA ALA A 7 8.09 2.41 -18.13
C ALA A 7 6.91 2.07 -19.05
N LEU A 8 6.65 0.80 -19.28
CA LEU A 8 5.53 0.33 -20.12
C LEU A 8 4.18 0.83 -19.60
N ALA A 9 3.93 0.77 -18.29
CA ALA A 9 2.68 1.28 -17.71
C ALA A 9 2.53 2.80 -17.93
N ARG A 10 3.62 3.57 -17.88
CA ARG A 10 3.60 5.01 -18.21
C ARG A 10 3.37 5.27 -19.68
N ASP A 11 4.05 4.54 -20.57
CA ASP A 11 3.91 4.69 -22.02
C ASP A 11 2.48 4.40 -22.48
N LEU A 12 1.79 3.47 -21.79
CA LEU A 12 0.39 3.16 -22.01
C LEU A 12 -0.57 4.13 -21.29
N ALA A 13 -0.06 5.11 -20.55
CA ALA A 13 -0.86 6.00 -19.70
C ALA A 13 -1.85 5.22 -18.80
N GLU A 14 -1.39 4.07 -18.25
CA GLU A 14 -2.27 3.21 -17.44
C GLU A 14 -2.84 3.99 -16.24
N PRO A 15 -4.19 4.03 -16.08
CA PRO A 15 -4.81 4.77 -14.99
C PRO A 15 -4.38 4.26 -13.61
N LEU A 16 -4.02 5.18 -12.73
CA LEU A 16 -3.67 4.87 -11.34
C LEU A 16 -4.91 4.55 -10.50
N ALA A 17 -6.01 5.27 -10.71
CA ALA A 17 -7.23 5.17 -9.92
C ALA A 17 -7.81 3.75 -9.93
N GLY A 18 -8.16 3.24 -8.75
CA GLY A 18 -8.70 1.89 -8.60
C GLY A 18 -7.65 0.78 -8.69
N SER A 19 -6.36 1.10 -8.58
CA SER A 19 -5.28 0.11 -8.67
C SER A 19 -4.60 -0.21 -7.33
N ALA A 20 -5.03 0.40 -6.24
CA ALA A 20 -4.55 0.04 -4.90
C ALA A 20 -5.09 -1.35 -4.49
N PRO A 21 -4.31 -2.17 -3.80
CA PRO A 21 -4.82 -3.42 -3.26
C PRO A 21 -5.88 -3.13 -2.20
N THR A 22 -6.93 -3.95 -2.15
CA THR A 22 -7.94 -3.88 -1.11
C THR A 22 -7.47 -4.62 0.14
N THR A 23 -7.59 -3.97 1.31
CA THR A 23 -7.29 -4.57 2.62
C THR A 23 -7.98 -3.78 3.73
N ALA A 24 -8.43 -4.47 4.77
CA ALA A 24 -9.01 -3.84 5.95
C ALA A 24 -7.94 -3.35 6.94
N ALA A 25 -6.77 -3.99 6.97
CA ALA A 25 -5.69 -3.59 7.87
C ALA A 25 -4.30 -3.79 7.24
N TRP A 26 -3.35 -2.98 7.71
CA TRP A 26 -1.93 -3.10 7.43
C TRP A 26 -1.19 -3.50 8.69
N LEU A 27 -0.33 -4.50 8.57
CA LEU A 27 0.59 -4.96 9.60
C LEU A 27 2.02 -4.74 9.09
N ALA A 28 2.69 -3.71 9.56
CA ALA A 28 4.04 -3.37 9.12
C ALA A 28 5.05 -3.68 10.24
N LEU A 29 5.77 -4.79 10.09
CA LEU A 29 6.74 -5.28 11.07
C LEU A 29 8.15 -4.83 10.70
N GLU A 30 8.84 -4.22 11.64
CA GLU A 30 10.24 -3.87 11.47
C GLU A 30 11.09 -5.15 11.38
N GLN A 31 11.74 -5.31 10.24
CA GLN A 31 12.70 -6.38 9.98
C GLN A 31 13.83 -5.82 9.11
N PRO A 32 14.91 -5.34 9.70
CA PRO A 32 16.12 -4.95 9.00
C PRO A 32 16.77 -6.13 8.27
N GLY A 33 17.75 -5.83 7.44
CA GLY A 33 18.45 -6.83 6.65
C GLY A 33 17.86 -7.02 5.25
N ALA A 34 18.23 -8.10 4.60
CA ALA A 34 17.83 -8.40 3.25
C ALA A 34 16.40 -8.98 3.19
N TRP A 35 15.64 -8.53 2.21
CA TRP A 35 14.33 -9.10 1.89
C TRP A 35 14.39 -9.83 0.55
N GLY A 36 13.87 -11.05 0.53
CA GLY A 36 13.69 -11.81 -0.69
C GLY A 36 12.41 -11.42 -1.46
N PRO A 37 12.14 -12.12 -2.56
CA PRO A 37 10.99 -11.78 -3.43
C PRO A 37 9.62 -12.06 -2.80
N ARG A 38 9.54 -12.97 -1.81
CA ARG A 38 8.29 -13.40 -1.16
C ARG A 38 8.32 -13.12 0.34
N ALA A 39 8.73 -11.91 0.73
CA ALA A 39 8.64 -11.50 2.12
C ALA A 39 7.17 -11.55 2.61
N PRO A 40 6.93 -11.93 3.91
CA PRO A 40 7.92 -12.10 4.97
C PRO A 40 8.71 -13.42 4.94
N GLY A 41 8.28 -14.46 4.23
CA GLY A 41 8.94 -15.78 4.25
C GLY A 41 10.41 -15.75 3.80
N ASP A 42 10.71 -14.98 2.76
CA ASP A 42 12.07 -14.83 2.25
C ASP A 42 12.75 -13.61 2.91
N SER A 43 12.93 -13.63 4.22
CA SER A 43 13.59 -12.55 4.99
C SER A 43 14.41 -13.15 6.13
N HIS A 44 15.04 -12.28 6.94
CA HIS A 44 15.73 -12.70 8.16
C HIS A 44 14.77 -12.82 9.38
N LEU A 45 13.47 -12.76 9.15
CA LEU A 45 12.49 -13.10 10.17
C LEU A 45 12.59 -14.59 10.50
N PRO A 46 12.48 -15.01 11.79
CA PRO A 46 12.48 -16.43 12.15
C PRO A 46 11.47 -17.21 11.29
N PRO A 47 11.86 -18.34 10.68
CA PRO A 47 11.01 -19.06 9.72
C PRO A 47 9.67 -19.54 10.29
N ASP A 48 9.63 -19.88 11.57
CA ASP A 48 8.42 -20.26 12.28
C ASP A 48 7.47 -19.08 12.47
N VAL A 49 7.99 -17.88 12.83
CA VAL A 49 7.21 -16.64 12.90
C VAL A 49 6.67 -16.28 11.53
N ALA A 50 7.51 -16.30 10.50
CA ALA A 50 7.10 -15.99 9.14
C ALA A 50 5.97 -16.91 8.65
N ARG A 51 6.10 -18.23 8.90
CA ARG A 51 5.09 -19.22 8.55
C ARG A 51 3.79 -19.03 9.33
N ALA A 52 3.87 -18.88 10.65
CA ALA A 52 2.71 -18.65 11.49
C ALA A 52 1.96 -17.39 11.08
N LEU A 53 2.67 -16.30 10.79
CA LEU A 53 2.08 -15.06 10.32
C LEU A 53 1.35 -15.25 8.98
N GLN A 54 1.97 -15.92 8.01
CA GLN A 54 1.34 -16.22 6.72
C GLN A 54 0.07 -17.07 6.88
N THR A 55 0.12 -18.11 7.70
CA THR A 55 -1.04 -18.99 7.97
C THR A 55 -2.18 -18.22 8.64
N ARG A 56 -1.87 -17.43 9.68
CA ARG A 56 -2.88 -16.71 10.47
C ARG A 56 -3.51 -15.54 9.71
N THR A 57 -2.86 -15.03 8.66
CA THR A 57 -3.40 -13.93 7.84
C THR A 57 -3.97 -14.38 6.50
N ALA A 58 -3.91 -15.68 6.16
CA ALA A 58 -4.30 -16.20 4.85
C ALA A 58 -5.75 -15.85 4.47
N ASP A 59 -6.67 -15.98 5.44
CA ASP A 59 -8.11 -15.75 5.24
C ASP A 59 -8.58 -14.39 5.81
N LEU A 60 -7.65 -13.56 6.27
CA LEU A 60 -7.96 -12.23 6.79
C LEU A 60 -7.63 -11.15 5.75
N PRO A 61 -8.43 -10.09 5.64
CA PRO A 61 -8.15 -8.95 4.77
C PRO A 61 -7.05 -8.06 5.38
N ILE A 62 -5.90 -8.67 5.74
CA ILE A 62 -4.71 -8.03 6.32
C ILE A 62 -3.57 -8.12 5.33
N ARG A 63 -2.91 -7.00 5.09
CA ARG A 63 -1.64 -7.00 4.35
C ARG A 63 -0.47 -6.85 5.29
N VAL A 64 0.38 -7.86 5.25
CA VAL A 64 1.64 -7.87 6.00
C VAL A 64 2.75 -7.33 5.11
N VAL A 65 3.50 -6.36 5.63
CA VAL A 65 4.72 -5.85 5.02
C VAL A 65 5.84 -5.79 6.05
N LEU A 66 7.06 -6.02 5.61
CA LEU A 66 8.23 -5.76 6.44
C LEU A 66 8.70 -4.34 6.16
N ILE A 67 9.14 -3.65 7.21
CA ILE A 67 9.64 -2.29 7.14
C ILE A 67 11.03 -2.19 7.77
N ARG A 68 11.79 -1.15 7.39
CA ARG A 68 13.05 -0.79 8.01
C ARG A 68 13.29 0.70 7.87
N ARG A 69 14.11 1.25 8.75
CA ARG A 69 14.53 2.66 8.64
C ARG A 69 15.32 2.89 7.34
N PRO A 70 15.22 4.07 6.72
CA PRO A 70 16.10 4.42 5.60
C PRO A 70 17.58 4.40 5.98
N GLY A 71 18.43 4.06 5.03
CA GLY A 71 19.88 4.08 5.21
C GLY A 71 20.52 2.70 5.32
N ARG A 72 21.74 2.65 5.91
CA ARG A 72 22.42 1.38 6.16
C ARG A 72 21.87 0.74 7.42
N HIS A 73 21.54 -0.54 7.34
CA HIS A 73 21.04 -1.31 8.46
C HIS A 73 22.06 -2.35 8.87
N PRO A 74 22.39 -2.46 10.18
CA PRO A 74 22.97 -3.70 10.69
C PRO A 74 21.96 -4.81 10.42
N ASP A 75 22.47 -5.97 10.07
CA ASP A 75 21.65 -7.18 10.03
C ASP A 75 21.29 -7.54 11.48
N LEU A 76 20.11 -7.14 11.91
CA LEU A 76 19.64 -7.50 13.23
C LEU A 76 19.35 -8.99 13.22
N GLY A 77 19.98 -9.71 14.14
CA GLY A 77 19.73 -11.13 14.37
C GLY A 77 18.24 -11.44 14.60
N PRO A 78 17.88 -12.71 14.77
CA PRO A 78 16.48 -13.13 14.94
C PRO A 78 15.83 -12.59 16.22
N THR A 79 16.63 -12.13 17.18
CA THR A 79 16.18 -11.65 18.50
C THR A 79 16.27 -10.12 18.61
N GLY A 80 15.64 -9.57 19.64
CA GLY A 80 15.67 -8.14 19.97
C GLY A 80 14.42 -7.37 19.53
N PRO A 81 14.27 -6.13 20.04
CA PRO A 81 13.03 -5.37 19.90
C PRO A 81 12.73 -5.00 18.44
N ARG A 82 11.45 -4.95 18.12
CA ARG A 82 10.91 -4.57 16.81
C ARG A 82 9.79 -3.57 16.96
N THR A 83 9.72 -2.62 16.04
CA THR A 83 8.56 -1.76 15.86
C THR A 83 7.52 -2.49 15.03
N LEU A 84 6.29 -2.52 15.52
CA LEU A 84 5.14 -2.96 14.78
C LEU A 84 4.19 -1.78 14.60
N LEU A 85 3.87 -1.45 13.35
CA LEU A 85 2.82 -0.50 13.02
C LEU A 85 1.58 -1.30 12.58
N VAL A 86 0.45 -1.02 13.24
CA VAL A 86 -0.85 -1.59 12.89
C VAL A 86 -1.74 -0.44 12.46
N ALA A 87 -2.23 -0.48 11.22
CA ALA A 87 -3.10 0.54 10.70
C ALA A 87 -4.41 -0.04 10.17
N ARG A 88 -5.51 0.58 10.53
CA ARG A 88 -6.83 0.35 9.93
C ARG A 88 -7.22 1.60 9.15
N PRO A 89 -7.20 1.54 7.81
CA PRO A 89 -7.68 2.61 6.94
C PRO A 89 -9.17 2.86 7.10
N GLY A 90 -9.67 3.93 6.51
CA GLY A 90 -11.10 4.22 6.48
C GLY A 90 -11.42 5.68 6.74
N ARG A 91 -12.69 5.96 7.02
CA ARG A 91 -13.14 7.34 7.32
C ARG A 91 -12.67 7.83 8.70
N GLN A 92 -12.46 6.91 9.62
CA GLN A 92 -11.86 7.14 10.94
C GLN A 92 -10.61 6.26 11.06
N PRO A 93 -9.52 6.63 10.39
CA PRO A 93 -8.35 5.79 10.31
C PRO A 93 -7.65 5.72 11.67
N GLN A 94 -7.11 4.55 11.98
CA GLN A 94 -6.37 4.31 13.22
C GLN A 94 -4.95 3.84 12.90
N LEU A 95 -3.99 4.30 13.69
CA LEU A 95 -2.61 3.80 13.71
C LEU A 95 -2.21 3.48 15.14
N ARG A 96 -1.55 2.36 15.31
CA ARG A 96 -0.93 1.94 16.57
C ARG A 96 0.54 1.62 16.32
N ARG A 97 1.35 2.01 17.28
CA ARG A 97 2.77 1.66 17.32
C ARG A 97 3.02 0.80 18.52
N ILE A 98 3.46 -0.43 18.29
CA ILE A 98 3.72 -1.42 19.32
C ILE A 98 5.21 -1.73 19.30
N SER A 99 5.86 -1.69 20.46
CA SER A 99 7.21 -2.21 20.62
C SER A 99 7.11 -3.67 21.02
N LEU A 100 7.54 -4.56 20.12
CA LEU A 100 7.66 -5.98 20.42
C LEU A 100 9.04 -6.25 21.01
N PRO A 101 9.17 -7.03 22.07
CA PRO A 101 10.47 -7.39 22.64
C PRO A 101 11.33 -8.21 21.67
N ASP A 102 10.66 -9.00 20.83
CA ASP A 102 11.24 -9.79 19.76
C ASP A 102 10.17 -10.13 18.71
N PRO A 103 10.52 -10.77 17.57
CA PRO A 103 9.57 -11.14 16.54
C PRO A 103 8.49 -12.14 16.97
N TRP A 104 8.76 -13.01 17.94
CA TRP A 104 7.80 -14.04 18.41
C TRP A 104 6.61 -13.42 19.14
N ALA A 105 6.80 -12.30 19.82
CA ALA A 105 5.71 -11.58 20.48
C ALA A 105 4.57 -11.15 19.50
N LEU A 106 4.85 -11.16 18.19
CA LEU A 106 3.82 -10.97 17.16
C LEU A 106 2.75 -12.09 17.18
N LEU A 107 3.14 -13.28 17.61
CA LEU A 107 2.25 -14.44 17.64
C LEU A 107 1.21 -14.36 18.78
N ASP A 108 1.42 -13.50 19.76
CA ASP A 108 0.48 -13.25 20.85
C ASP A 108 -0.64 -12.28 20.46
N LEU A 109 -0.51 -11.59 19.32
CA LEU A 109 -1.54 -10.66 18.86
C LEU A 109 -2.76 -11.40 18.31
N ASP A 110 -3.94 -10.94 18.67
CA ASP A 110 -5.18 -11.34 18.02
C ASP A 110 -5.30 -10.61 16.67
N LEU A 111 -4.92 -11.29 15.59
CA LEU A 111 -4.94 -10.73 14.24
C LEU A 111 -6.37 -10.53 13.72
N ALA A 112 -7.34 -11.34 14.16
CA ALA A 112 -8.74 -11.19 13.76
C ALA A 112 -9.31 -9.87 14.30
N ALA A 113 -8.99 -9.50 15.54
CA ALA A 113 -9.41 -8.23 16.13
C ALA A 113 -8.91 -6.99 15.34
N LEU A 114 -7.87 -7.12 14.52
CA LEU A 114 -7.37 -6.00 13.72
C LEU A 114 -8.33 -5.57 12.61
N VAL A 115 -9.23 -6.43 12.18
CA VAL A 115 -10.21 -6.15 11.11
C VAL A 115 -11.61 -5.92 11.64
N GLU A 116 -11.85 -6.22 12.91
CA GLU A 116 -13.14 -5.99 13.56
C GLU A 116 -13.35 -4.51 13.95
N PRO A 117 -14.60 -4.03 13.99
CA PRO A 117 -14.90 -2.69 14.50
C PRO A 117 -14.41 -2.48 15.93
N GLY A 118 -13.93 -1.28 16.24
CA GLY A 118 -13.48 -0.92 17.59
C GLY A 118 -12.03 -0.40 17.62
N PRO A 119 -11.46 -0.18 18.81
CA PRO A 119 -10.11 0.31 18.95
C PRO A 119 -9.09 -0.80 18.62
N LEU A 120 -8.05 -0.44 17.86
CA LEU A 120 -6.90 -1.32 17.66
C LEU A 120 -6.10 -1.50 18.97
N PRO A 121 -5.44 -2.66 19.17
CA PRO A 121 -4.58 -2.89 20.32
C PRO A 121 -3.34 -1.99 20.29
N GLY A 122 -2.89 -1.56 21.47
CA GLY A 122 -1.71 -0.74 21.65
C GLY A 122 -1.96 0.76 21.70
N PRO A 123 -0.93 1.56 22.03
CA PRO A 123 -1.05 3.00 22.14
C PRO A 123 -1.34 3.66 20.78
N PRO A 124 -2.23 4.69 20.75
CA PRO A 124 -2.48 5.44 19.53
C PRO A 124 -1.23 6.17 19.07
N ASP A 125 -0.97 6.13 17.76
CA ASP A 125 0.04 6.95 17.10
C ASP A 125 -0.67 8.01 16.27
N ALA A 126 -0.46 9.27 16.62
CA ALA A 126 -1.07 10.39 15.91
C ALA A 126 -0.23 10.84 14.70
N ALA A 127 1.01 10.39 14.60
CA ALA A 127 1.89 10.77 13.51
C ALA A 127 1.53 10.03 12.22
N ALA A 128 1.49 10.76 11.11
CA ALA A 128 1.42 10.12 9.81
C ALA A 128 2.75 9.43 9.48
N VAL A 129 2.68 8.23 8.92
CA VAL A 129 3.84 7.43 8.54
C VAL A 129 3.76 7.09 7.07
N VAL A 130 4.87 7.24 6.37
CA VAL A 130 5.00 6.89 4.95
C VAL A 130 5.83 5.62 4.80
N LEU A 131 5.28 4.64 4.09
CA LEU A 131 6.00 3.44 3.69
C LEU A 131 6.28 3.51 2.18
N VAL A 132 7.53 3.30 1.80
CA VAL A 132 7.97 3.32 0.40
C VAL A 132 8.50 1.94 0.02
N CYS A 133 7.96 1.35 -1.04
CA CYS A 133 8.45 0.05 -1.52
C CYS A 133 9.86 0.17 -2.13
N THR A 134 10.82 -0.50 -1.51
CA THR A 134 12.22 -0.58 -1.99
C THR A 134 12.69 -2.01 -2.25
N ASN A 135 11.78 -3.00 -2.29
CA ASN A 135 12.13 -4.41 -2.44
C ASN A 135 12.54 -4.77 -3.88
N GLY A 136 13.82 -4.56 -4.19
CA GLY A 136 14.39 -4.86 -5.51
C GLY A 136 14.49 -6.34 -5.86
N ARG A 137 14.43 -7.23 -4.88
CA ARG A 137 14.37 -8.68 -5.13
C ARG A 137 13.00 -9.10 -5.66
N ARG A 138 11.94 -8.36 -5.32
CA ARG A 138 10.61 -8.57 -5.88
C ARG A 138 10.48 -7.96 -7.27
N ASP A 139 10.94 -6.72 -7.45
CA ASP A 139 10.93 -6.03 -8.73
C ASP A 139 11.97 -4.89 -8.75
N LEU A 140 12.79 -4.83 -9.80
CA LEU A 140 13.87 -3.84 -9.93
C LEU A 140 13.35 -2.40 -9.94
N CYS A 141 12.15 -2.15 -10.47
CA CYS A 141 11.55 -0.83 -10.46
C CYS A 141 11.35 -0.30 -9.04
N CYS A 142 10.97 -1.19 -8.09
CA CYS A 142 10.79 -0.81 -6.68
C CYS A 142 12.11 -0.35 -6.05
N ALA A 143 13.23 -1.02 -6.32
CA ALA A 143 14.53 -0.60 -5.79
C ALA A 143 15.01 0.73 -6.38
N ARG A 144 14.89 0.87 -7.72
CA ARG A 144 15.41 2.02 -8.45
C ARG A 144 14.67 3.30 -8.08
N ASN A 145 13.35 3.28 -8.28
CA ASN A 145 12.52 4.47 -8.09
C ASN A 145 12.18 4.71 -6.61
N GLY A 146 12.04 3.61 -5.83
CA GLY A 146 11.68 3.70 -4.41
C GLY A 146 12.78 4.33 -3.56
N ARG A 147 14.06 4.00 -3.80
CA ARG A 147 15.16 4.59 -3.03
C ARG A 147 15.26 6.11 -3.25
N GLU A 148 15.18 6.57 -4.50
CA GLU A 148 15.14 8.00 -4.79
C GLU A 148 13.96 8.70 -4.09
N THR A 149 12.82 8.03 -4.04
CA THR A 149 11.62 8.55 -3.33
C THR A 149 11.84 8.61 -1.82
N VAL A 150 12.47 7.58 -1.23
CA VAL A 150 12.86 7.59 0.19
C VAL A 150 13.78 8.76 0.50
N ASP A 151 14.84 8.97 -0.30
CA ASP A 151 15.81 10.06 -0.09
C ASP A 151 15.12 11.42 -0.13
N ARG A 152 14.23 11.64 -1.10
CA ARG A 152 13.47 12.90 -1.23
C ARG A 152 12.55 13.15 -0.04
N LEU A 153 11.80 12.13 0.41
CA LEU A 153 10.85 12.26 1.53
C LEU A 153 11.56 12.38 2.88
N SER A 154 12.66 11.66 3.07
CA SER A 154 13.45 11.72 4.32
C SER A 154 14.16 13.04 4.52
N GLY A 155 14.53 13.73 3.43
CA GLY A 155 15.24 15.00 3.46
C GLY A 155 14.39 16.15 4.03
N ASP A 156 13.05 16.05 3.99
CA ASP A 156 12.16 17.10 4.51
C ASP A 156 12.00 17.05 6.05
N GLY A 157 12.22 15.89 6.69
CA GLY A 157 12.13 15.73 8.14
C GLY A 157 10.72 15.94 8.74
N ARG A 158 9.71 16.26 7.92
CA ARG A 158 8.34 16.56 8.37
C ARG A 158 7.48 15.32 8.55
N ILE A 159 7.85 14.22 7.92
CA ILE A 159 7.09 12.97 7.95
C ILE A 159 8.01 11.80 8.24
N GLU A 160 7.54 10.84 8.99
CA GLU A 160 8.29 9.63 9.28
C GLU A 160 8.25 8.70 8.07
N VAL A 161 9.42 8.35 7.53
CA VAL A 161 9.58 7.53 6.34
C VAL A 161 10.19 6.18 6.70
N TRP A 162 9.64 5.11 6.12
CA TRP A 162 10.17 3.75 6.20
C TRP A 162 10.31 3.15 4.80
N GLU A 163 11.39 2.42 4.59
CA GLU A 163 11.45 1.47 3.47
C GLU A 163 10.52 0.29 3.77
N SER A 164 9.88 -0.25 2.73
CA SER A 164 9.00 -1.41 2.90
C SER A 164 9.20 -2.48 1.83
N THR A 165 8.74 -3.69 2.15
CA THR A 165 8.52 -4.73 1.16
C THR A 165 7.36 -4.37 0.23
N HIS A 166 6.94 -5.30 -0.61
CA HIS A 166 6.03 -5.03 -1.72
C HIS A 166 4.63 -4.54 -1.29
N LEU A 167 4.31 -3.28 -1.62
CA LEU A 167 3.01 -2.65 -1.35
C LEU A 167 1.91 -2.98 -2.38
N GLY A 168 2.24 -3.67 -3.47
CA GLY A 168 1.34 -3.98 -4.58
C GLY A 168 1.48 -3.01 -5.75
N GLY A 169 1.38 -3.57 -6.99
CA GLY A 169 1.40 -2.79 -8.23
C GLY A 169 2.74 -2.12 -8.54
N HIS A 170 3.83 -2.88 -8.53
CA HIS A 170 5.19 -2.39 -8.83
C HIS A 170 5.33 -1.74 -10.22
N ARG A 171 4.45 -2.04 -11.16
CA ARG A 171 4.36 -1.33 -12.44
C ARG A 171 4.02 0.15 -12.29
N PHE A 172 3.50 0.56 -11.15
CA PHE A 172 3.29 1.95 -10.78
C PHE A 172 4.40 2.50 -9.86
N SER A 173 5.59 1.88 -9.90
CA SER A 173 6.73 2.34 -9.09
C SER A 173 7.18 3.77 -9.47
N PRO A 174 7.55 4.59 -8.45
CA PRO A 174 7.59 4.27 -7.03
C PRO A 174 6.19 4.09 -6.43
N THR A 175 6.05 3.20 -5.43
CA THR A 175 4.81 3.02 -4.69
C THR A 175 4.98 3.48 -3.26
N VAL A 176 4.06 4.35 -2.82
CA VAL A 176 4.10 5.03 -1.52
C VAL A 176 2.77 4.81 -0.81
N LEU A 177 2.81 4.35 0.43
CA LEU A 177 1.62 4.18 1.28
C LEU A 177 1.66 5.19 2.43
N LEU A 178 0.62 5.98 2.56
CA LEU A 178 0.42 6.93 3.65
C LEU A 178 -0.53 6.34 4.70
N LEU A 179 -0.02 6.10 5.90
CA LEU A 179 -0.76 5.64 7.06
C LEU A 179 -1.04 6.81 8.03
N PRO A 180 -2.15 6.77 8.78
CA PRO A 180 -3.15 5.70 8.89
C PRO A 180 -4.19 5.64 7.76
N GLY A 181 -4.29 6.66 6.90
CA GLY A 181 -5.35 6.79 5.90
C GLY A 181 -5.43 5.65 4.89
N GLY A 182 -4.35 4.88 4.71
CA GLY A 182 -4.29 3.79 3.73
C GLY A 182 -4.29 4.28 2.28
N TRP A 183 -3.86 5.52 2.04
CA TRP A 183 -3.75 6.09 0.70
C TRP A 183 -2.50 5.58 0.01
N LEU A 184 -2.69 4.91 -1.11
CA LEU A 184 -1.59 4.40 -1.93
C LEU A 184 -1.37 5.30 -3.15
N PHE A 185 -0.10 5.66 -3.38
CA PHE A 185 0.32 6.52 -4.49
C PHE A 185 1.27 5.76 -5.42
N GLY A 186 1.35 6.22 -6.66
CA GLY A 186 2.20 5.60 -7.66
C GLY A 186 2.66 6.56 -8.74
N GLY A 187 3.66 6.11 -9.52
CA GLY A 187 4.25 6.90 -10.58
C GLY A 187 5.23 7.98 -10.11
N PRO A 188 5.84 8.73 -11.02
CA PRO A 188 6.88 9.72 -10.70
C PRO A 188 6.46 10.79 -9.69
N ALA A 189 5.17 11.14 -9.68
CA ALA A 189 4.58 12.11 -8.76
C ALA A 189 4.11 11.51 -7.42
N ALA A 190 4.42 10.24 -7.12
CA ALA A 190 4.00 9.59 -5.88
C ALA A 190 4.51 10.29 -4.62
N VAL A 191 5.67 10.92 -4.71
CA VAL A 191 6.28 11.71 -3.61
C VAL A 191 5.45 12.93 -3.20
N GLU A 192 4.64 13.47 -4.12
CA GLU A 192 3.77 14.62 -3.86
C GLU A 192 2.50 14.24 -3.10
N MET A 193 2.14 12.97 -3.08
CA MET A 193 0.98 12.38 -2.39
C MET A 193 -0.33 13.13 -2.65
N THR A 194 -0.55 13.50 -3.92
CA THR A 194 -1.75 14.22 -4.37
C THR A 194 -2.80 13.28 -4.97
N THR A 195 -4.03 13.76 -5.18
CA THR A 195 -5.09 12.99 -5.85
C THR A 195 -4.72 12.58 -7.27
N VAL A 196 -3.79 13.28 -7.94
CA VAL A 196 -3.30 12.95 -9.28
C VAL A 196 -2.48 11.67 -9.25
N SER A 197 -1.56 11.54 -8.28
CA SER A 197 -0.71 10.36 -8.11
C SER A 197 -1.38 9.24 -7.29
N CYS A 198 -2.59 9.48 -6.77
CA CYS A 198 -3.29 8.53 -5.91
C CYS A 198 -3.86 7.36 -6.72
N ARG A 199 -3.63 6.15 -6.20
CA ARG A 199 -4.12 4.88 -6.72
C ARG A 199 -5.45 4.46 -6.10
N GLY A 200 -5.68 4.89 -4.86
CA GLY A 200 -6.88 4.62 -4.09
C GLY A 200 -6.61 4.50 -2.59
N ARG A 201 -7.68 4.48 -1.83
CA ARG A 201 -7.69 4.16 -0.40
C ARG A 201 -7.92 2.67 -0.23
N THR A 202 -7.07 2.00 0.51
CA THR A 202 -6.98 0.53 0.51
C THR A 202 -8.13 -0.21 1.22
N ASP A 203 -8.97 0.47 1.97
CA ASP A 203 -10.20 -0.11 2.55
C ASP A 203 -11.37 -0.20 1.55
N LEU A 204 -11.20 0.35 0.34
CA LEU A 204 -12.21 0.35 -0.70
C LEU A 204 -11.91 -0.68 -1.79
N THR A 205 -12.95 -1.18 -2.47
CA THR A 205 -12.78 -1.97 -3.71
C THR A 205 -12.21 -1.12 -4.83
N ALA A 206 -11.67 -1.73 -5.88
CA ALA A 206 -11.09 -1.02 -7.02
C ALA A 206 -12.06 -0.02 -7.65
N GLU A 207 -13.33 -0.41 -7.79
CA GLU A 207 -14.38 0.42 -8.34
C GLU A 207 -14.72 1.60 -7.41
N ALA A 208 -14.82 1.35 -6.11
CA ALA A 208 -15.07 2.40 -5.10
C ALA A 208 -13.90 3.38 -5.01
N GLN A 209 -12.65 2.91 -5.13
CA GLN A 209 -11.45 3.76 -5.20
C GLN A 209 -11.52 4.69 -6.40
N ALA A 210 -11.89 4.17 -7.58
CA ALA A 210 -12.02 4.96 -8.79
C ALA A 210 -13.13 6.01 -8.66
N ALA A 211 -14.28 5.65 -8.08
CA ALA A 211 -15.38 6.56 -7.81
C ALA A 211 -14.99 7.69 -6.84
N GLU A 212 -14.36 7.35 -5.70
CA GLU A 212 -13.89 8.33 -4.71
C GLU A 212 -12.89 9.32 -5.33
N LEU A 213 -11.91 8.82 -6.08
CA LEU A 213 -10.90 9.66 -6.72
C LEU A 213 -11.49 10.55 -7.83
N ALA A 214 -12.51 10.08 -8.55
CA ALA A 214 -13.19 10.90 -9.55
C ALA A 214 -13.87 12.12 -8.91
N VAL A 215 -14.54 11.94 -7.77
CA VAL A 215 -15.20 13.04 -7.05
C VAL A 215 -14.17 13.97 -6.41
N LEU A 216 -13.09 13.44 -5.81
CA LEU A 216 -12.01 14.26 -5.26
C LEU A 216 -11.39 15.18 -6.33
N ARG A 217 -11.11 14.64 -7.50
CA ARG A 217 -10.58 15.41 -8.65
C ARG A 217 -11.58 16.44 -9.17
N HIS A 218 -12.85 16.07 -9.33
CA HIS A 218 -13.91 16.97 -9.75
C HIS A 218 -14.06 18.17 -8.82
N ARG A 219 -13.91 17.94 -7.50
CA ARG A 219 -13.96 18.99 -6.48
C ARG A 219 -12.65 19.77 -6.33
N GLY A 220 -11.63 19.51 -7.14
CA GLY A 220 -10.32 20.17 -7.07
C GLY A 220 -9.54 19.89 -5.78
N ILE A 221 -9.83 18.79 -5.08
CA ILE A 221 -9.18 18.44 -3.82
C ILE A 221 -7.81 17.84 -4.14
N ALA A 222 -6.75 18.58 -3.85
CA ALA A 222 -5.38 18.19 -4.16
C ALA A 222 -4.88 17.07 -3.24
N THR A 223 -5.08 17.20 -1.94
CA THR A 223 -4.67 16.19 -0.94
C THR A 223 -5.85 15.24 -0.69
N PRO A 224 -5.70 13.93 -0.92
CA PRO A 224 -6.81 13.01 -0.74
C PRO A 224 -7.27 12.95 0.72
N ARG A 225 -8.58 12.94 0.90
CA ARG A 225 -9.27 12.78 2.18
C ARG A 225 -10.44 11.82 2.01
N PRO A 226 -10.82 11.06 3.03
CA PRO A 226 -11.87 10.06 2.90
C PRO A 226 -13.23 10.71 2.65
N LEU A 227 -13.94 10.23 1.62
CA LEU A 227 -15.32 10.54 1.35
C LEU A 227 -16.23 9.38 1.75
N ALA A 228 -17.51 9.65 1.98
CA ALA A 228 -18.51 8.59 2.16
C ALA A 228 -18.79 7.96 0.79
N THR A 229 -18.23 6.77 0.55
CA THR A 229 -18.36 6.06 -0.71
C THR A 229 -19.20 4.80 -0.50
N VAL A 230 -20.39 4.78 -1.07
CA VAL A 230 -21.39 3.73 -0.87
C VAL A 230 -21.81 3.15 -2.21
N ALA A 231 -21.71 1.83 -2.36
CA ALA A 231 -22.26 1.11 -3.50
C ALA A 231 -23.79 1.10 -3.44
N ARG A 232 -24.46 1.34 -4.56
CA ARG A 232 -25.92 1.31 -4.72
C ARG A 232 -26.36 -0.01 -5.37
N PRO A 233 -27.61 -0.46 -5.12
CA PRO A 233 -28.14 -1.68 -5.73
C PRO A 233 -28.18 -1.64 -7.27
N ASP A 234 -28.23 -0.46 -7.86
CA ASP A 234 -28.24 -0.24 -9.32
C ASP A 234 -26.83 -0.29 -9.96
N GLY A 235 -25.81 -0.67 -9.20
CA GLY A 235 -24.42 -0.75 -9.66
C GLY A 235 -23.68 0.60 -9.70
N ARG A 236 -24.31 1.68 -9.25
CA ARG A 236 -23.69 3.01 -9.10
C ARG A 236 -23.02 3.15 -7.74
N TYR A 237 -22.28 4.23 -7.58
CA TYR A 237 -21.73 4.67 -6.30
C TYR A 237 -22.30 6.03 -5.94
N ASP A 238 -22.62 6.21 -4.67
CA ASP A 238 -22.83 7.52 -4.07
C ASP A 238 -21.53 7.90 -3.34
N VAL A 239 -20.97 9.03 -3.71
CA VAL A 239 -19.73 9.55 -3.10
C VAL A 239 -20.00 10.94 -2.57
N ASP A 240 -20.25 11.05 -1.25
CA ASP A 240 -20.64 12.32 -0.59
C ASP A 240 -21.77 13.04 -1.34
N GLY A 241 -22.82 12.33 -1.73
CA GLY A 241 -23.98 12.87 -2.46
C GLY A 241 -23.78 13.03 -3.96
N VAL A 242 -22.63 12.67 -4.53
CA VAL A 242 -22.39 12.67 -5.98
C VAL A 242 -22.58 11.25 -6.51
N ALA A 243 -23.47 11.11 -7.50
CA ALA A 243 -23.69 9.84 -8.18
C ALA A 243 -22.56 9.57 -9.19
N VAL A 244 -21.98 8.38 -9.15
CA VAL A 244 -20.87 7.96 -10.00
C VAL A 244 -21.16 6.59 -10.59
N THR A 245 -20.97 6.45 -11.90
CA THR A 245 -20.93 5.13 -12.57
C THR A 245 -19.49 4.68 -12.72
N VAL A 246 -19.25 3.37 -12.55
CA VAL A 246 -17.93 2.78 -12.79
C VAL A 246 -18.08 1.58 -13.72
N HIS A 247 -17.26 1.53 -14.74
CA HIS A 247 -17.16 0.39 -15.65
C HIS A 247 -15.69 0.01 -15.83
N ARG A 248 -15.42 -1.23 -16.21
CA ARG A 248 -14.07 -1.63 -16.60
C ARG A 248 -13.84 -1.31 -18.06
N ALA A 249 -12.69 -0.69 -18.36
CA ALA A 249 -12.30 -0.45 -19.73
C ALA A 249 -12.21 -1.78 -20.49
N ALA A 250 -12.83 -1.87 -21.67
CA ALA A 250 -12.74 -3.04 -22.52
C ALA A 250 -11.39 -3.08 -23.26
N GLY A 251 -10.75 -4.26 -23.32
CA GLY A 251 -9.66 -4.58 -24.25
C GLY A 251 -8.55 -3.54 -24.35
N GLY A 252 -7.75 -3.37 -23.30
CA GLY A 252 -6.59 -2.49 -23.33
C GLY A 252 -5.35 -3.16 -23.90
N ALA A 253 -4.31 -2.34 -24.13
CA ALA A 253 -2.98 -2.84 -24.51
C ALA A 253 -2.45 -3.83 -23.45
N GLU A 254 -1.70 -4.83 -23.90
CA GLU A 254 -1.07 -5.78 -23.01
C GLU A 254 0.26 -5.25 -22.48
N ARG A 255 0.53 -5.51 -21.23
CA ARG A 255 1.82 -5.22 -20.60
C ARG A 255 2.08 -6.20 -19.46
N PRO A 256 3.36 -6.45 -19.08
CA PRO A 256 3.68 -7.26 -17.91
C PRO A 256 3.31 -6.53 -16.60
N GLU A 257 2.82 -7.28 -15.63
CA GLU A 257 2.58 -6.74 -14.28
C GLU A 257 3.87 -6.55 -13.48
N SER A 258 4.91 -7.34 -13.77
CA SER A 258 6.24 -7.28 -13.15
C SER A 258 7.32 -7.34 -14.22
N CYS A 259 8.51 -6.85 -13.91
CA CYS A 259 9.68 -6.97 -14.79
C CYS A 259 9.96 -8.44 -15.11
N GLY A 260 9.95 -8.78 -16.40
CA GLY A 260 10.13 -10.16 -16.87
C GLY A 260 8.90 -11.07 -16.78
N GLY A 261 7.75 -10.55 -16.34
CA GLY A 261 6.49 -11.30 -16.35
C GLY A 261 5.84 -11.35 -17.75
N PRO A 262 4.86 -12.25 -17.94
CA PRO A 262 4.10 -12.31 -19.19
C PRO A 262 3.20 -11.08 -19.37
N PRO A 263 2.94 -10.66 -20.62
CA PRO A 263 1.96 -9.62 -20.90
C PRO A 263 0.56 -10.05 -20.43
N ARG A 264 -0.21 -9.08 -19.95
CA ARG A 264 -1.61 -9.23 -19.55
C ARG A 264 -2.42 -8.02 -19.99
N PRO A 265 -3.70 -8.20 -20.37
CA PRO A 265 -4.56 -7.10 -20.75
C PRO A 265 -4.80 -6.16 -19.57
N VAL A 266 -4.88 -4.87 -19.86
CA VAL A 266 -5.17 -3.81 -18.89
C VAL A 266 -6.67 -3.50 -18.94
N ALA A 267 -7.37 -3.71 -17.84
CA ALA A 267 -8.81 -3.40 -17.70
C ALA A 267 -9.07 -2.60 -16.40
N PRO A 268 -8.61 -1.35 -16.32
CA PRO A 268 -8.80 -0.52 -15.15
C PRO A 268 -10.27 -0.10 -14.97
N PRO A 269 -10.71 0.16 -13.73
CA PRO A 269 -12.00 0.80 -13.50
C PRO A 269 -11.96 2.25 -13.99
N VAL A 270 -13.00 2.66 -14.68
CA VAL A 270 -13.20 4.04 -15.19
C VAL A 270 -14.47 4.59 -14.58
N ALA A 271 -14.34 5.68 -13.84
CA ALA A 271 -15.44 6.35 -13.18
C ALA A 271 -15.93 7.57 -13.99
N ARG A 272 -17.24 7.78 -14.01
CA ARG A 272 -17.91 8.95 -14.58
C ARG A 272 -18.95 9.50 -13.60
N LEU A 273 -18.89 10.79 -13.36
CA LEU A 273 -19.92 11.51 -12.61
C LEU A 273 -21.20 11.61 -13.46
N LEU A 274 -22.35 11.59 -12.80
CA LEU A 274 -23.68 11.71 -13.41
C LEU A 274 -24.27 13.09 -13.14
#